data_7c4b7afc605b8a4402f86db296873e3c
#
_entry.id   7c4b7afc605b8a4402f86db296873e3c
#
_cell.length_a   1.000
_cell.length_b   1.000
_cell.length_c   1.000
_cell.angle_alpha   90.00
_cell.angle_beta   90.00
_cell.angle_gamma   90.00
#
_symmetry.space_group_name_H-M   'P 1'
#
loop_
_entity.id
_entity.type
_entity.pdbx_description
1 polymer ?
#
loop_
_entity_poly.entity_id
_entity_poly.type
_entity_poly.pdbx_seq_one_letter_code
_entity_poly.pdbx_strand_id
1 'polypeptide(L)'
;MHLSLLYRGRLSSCNYACDYCPFAKTYDSPAALRRDAQDLARFVGWAQAQTRPLSILFTPWGEGLVRRHYREAMVQLSQLPQLRRVAIQTNLCTGMRWLDAANLDRLALWCTYHPSQVTRAAFLRRCQALRDRGVRHSVGMVAAHAHMDEIEALRAALPDTTPMWLNAFDPRPPDYYTPEQVQRLSRIDPHFSYNLAPPPSFGAPCLTGESVLSVDGDGTVRRCHFVDTPLGNLYDGSFATQLRTRSCPNARCDCFIGYAHRPDLPFQADYAGGVLERVPATA
;
A
#
# COMPACT_ATOMS: atom_id res chain seq x y z
N MET A 1 9.90 2.78 -20.68
CA MET A 1 10.20 2.78 -19.22
C MET A 1 8.92 2.46 -18.47
N HIS A 2 8.94 1.52 -17.52
CA HIS A 2 7.85 1.19 -16.61
C HIS A 2 7.72 2.26 -15.52
N LEU A 3 6.50 2.69 -15.16
CA LEU A 3 6.25 3.57 -14.03
C LEU A 3 5.41 2.87 -12.95
N SER A 4 5.84 2.99 -11.72
CA SER A 4 5.06 2.63 -10.54
C SER A 4 4.48 3.90 -9.89
N LEU A 5 3.16 3.97 -9.78
CA LEU A 5 2.46 5.13 -9.26
C LEU A 5 1.84 4.82 -7.90
N LEU A 6 2.18 5.61 -6.90
CA LEU A 6 1.56 5.59 -5.59
C LEU A 6 0.49 6.69 -5.56
N TYR A 7 -0.76 6.32 -5.86
CA TYR A 7 -1.86 7.28 -5.91
C TYR A 7 -2.48 7.47 -4.53
N ARG A 8 -2.50 8.72 -4.10
CA ARG A 8 -3.18 9.16 -2.88
C ARG A 8 -4.24 10.20 -3.23
N GLY A 9 -5.49 9.74 -3.33
CA GLY A 9 -6.64 10.60 -3.51
C GLY A 9 -6.96 11.44 -2.27
N ARG A 10 -8.11 12.10 -2.29
CA ARG A 10 -8.55 12.95 -1.17
C ARG A 10 -9.24 12.16 -0.06
N LEU A 11 -9.56 10.89 -0.29
CA LEU A 11 -10.28 10.07 0.68
C LEU A 11 -9.51 9.97 2.01
N SER A 12 -10.13 10.44 3.09
CA SER A 12 -9.57 10.39 4.44
C SER A 12 -10.44 9.63 5.44
N SER A 13 -11.72 9.40 5.14
CA SER A 13 -12.63 8.68 6.01
C SER A 13 -12.49 7.16 5.87
N CYS A 14 -12.60 6.48 7.00
CA CYS A 14 -12.60 5.03 7.12
C CYS A 14 -13.87 4.55 7.83
N ASN A 15 -14.25 3.30 7.57
CA ASN A 15 -15.35 2.64 8.30
C ASN A 15 -14.90 2.01 9.64
N TYR A 16 -13.58 2.00 9.93
CA TYR A 16 -13.00 1.57 11.20
C TYR A 16 -12.53 2.77 12.01
N ALA A 17 -12.50 2.61 13.34
CA ALA A 17 -12.08 3.62 14.31
C ALA A 17 -10.91 3.11 15.15
N CYS A 18 -9.86 2.59 14.50
CA CYS A 18 -8.67 2.09 15.18
C CYS A 18 -7.98 3.22 15.94
N ASP A 19 -7.73 3.03 17.23
CA ASP A 19 -7.10 4.03 18.11
C ASP A 19 -5.65 4.33 17.75
N TYR A 20 -4.96 3.36 17.16
CA TYR A 20 -3.57 3.48 16.69
C TYR A 20 -3.42 3.97 15.24
N CYS A 21 -4.53 4.27 14.54
CA CYS A 21 -4.45 4.74 13.16
C CYS A 21 -4.11 6.24 13.11
N PRO A 22 -3.00 6.65 12.49
CA PRO A 22 -2.64 8.07 12.41
C PRO A 22 -3.45 8.84 11.37
N PHE A 23 -4.22 8.19 10.49
CA PHE A 23 -4.79 8.81 9.29
C PHE A 23 -6.31 8.98 9.35
N ALA A 24 -7.06 7.94 9.60
CA ALA A 24 -8.51 7.88 9.41
C ALA A 24 -9.28 8.39 10.63
N LYS A 25 -9.08 9.65 11.03
CA LYS A 25 -9.80 10.30 12.14
C LYS A 25 -10.84 11.33 11.68
N THR A 26 -11.10 11.43 10.38
CA THR A 26 -12.01 12.42 9.80
C THR A 26 -13.16 11.76 9.06
N TYR A 27 -14.24 12.53 8.87
CA TYR A 27 -15.36 12.14 8.03
C TYR A 27 -15.41 13.05 6.82
N ASP A 28 -15.24 12.47 5.63
CA ASP A 28 -15.38 13.22 4.40
C ASP A 28 -16.84 13.60 4.17
N SER A 29 -17.08 14.88 3.88
CA SER A 29 -18.41 15.36 3.48
C SER A 29 -18.82 14.73 2.12
N PRO A 30 -20.13 14.71 1.80
CA PRO A 30 -20.58 14.27 0.47
C PRO A 30 -19.92 15.04 -0.67
N ALA A 31 -19.59 16.32 -0.48
CA ALA A 31 -18.87 17.13 -1.46
C ALA A 31 -17.42 16.67 -1.63
N ALA A 32 -16.71 16.38 -0.53
CA ALA A 32 -15.35 15.83 -0.56
C ALA A 32 -15.31 14.46 -1.26
N LEU A 33 -16.26 13.58 -0.96
CA LEU A 33 -16.36 12.27 -1.61
C LEU A 33 -16.67 12.36 -3.12
N ARG A 34 -17.52 13.32 -3.53
CA ARG A 34 -17.77 13.58 -4.96
C ARG A 34 -16.50 14.07 -5.66
N ARG A 35 -15.75 14.95 -5.01
CA ARG A 35 -14.47 15.46 -5.55
C ARG A 35 -13.46 14.34 -5.68
N ASP A 36 -13.30 13.50 -4.65
CA ASP A 36 -12.41 12.33 -4.69
C ASP A 36 -12.78 11.38 -5.83
N ALA A 37 -14.08 11.12 -6.05
CA ALA A 37 -14.54 10.29 -7.17
C ALA A 37 -14.23 10.91 -8.54
N GLN A 38 -14.36 12.24 -8.69
CA GLN A 38 -14.01 12.97 -9.92
C GLN A 38 -12.49 12.90 -10.19
N ASP A 39 -11.70 13.16 -9.17
CA ASP A 39 -10.23 13.12 -9.25
C ASP A 39 -9.76 11.69 -9.61
N LEU A 40 -10.34 10.65 -9.00
CA LEU A 40 -10.02 9.26 -9.33
C LEU A 40 -10.46 8.89 -10.75
N ALA A 41 -11.64 9.30 -11.20
CA ALA A 41 -12.10 9.06 -12.57
C ALA A 41 -11.15 9.71 -13.59
N ARG A 42 -10.67 10.93 -13.32
CA ARG A 42 -9.68 11.62 -14.16
C ARG A 42 -8.36 10.86 -14.22
N PHE A 43 -7.90 10.34 -13.07
CA PHE A 43 -6.69 9.51 -13.00
C PHE A 43 -6.82 8.22 -13.80
N VAL A 44 -7.97 7.52 -13.70
CA VAL A 44 -8.25 6.31 -14.50
C VAL A 44 -8.24 6.64 -15.98
N GLY A 45 -8.89 7.74 -16.42
CA GLY A 45 -8.86 8.20 -17.81
C GLY A 45 -7.45 8.52 -18.31
N TRP A 46 -6.61 9.14 -17.47
CA TRP A 46 -5.21 9.35 -17.80
C TRP A 46 -4.46 8.01 -17.97
N ALA A 47 -4.66 7.04 -17.06
CA ALA A 47 -4.02 5.73 -17.15
C ALA A 47 -4.44 4.96 -18.41
N GLN A 48 -5.71 5.05 -18.83
CA GLN A 48 -6.22 4.46 -20.06
C GLN A 48 -5.52 5.01 -21.32
N ALA A 49 -5.17 6.29 -21.32
CA ALA A 49 -4.49 6.94 -22.45
C ALA A 49 -2.99 6.64 -22.52
N GLN A 50 -2.40 5.94 -21.53
CA GLN A 50 -0.97 5.63 -21.54
C GLN A 50 -0.67 4.39 -22.39
N THR A 51 0.48 4.44 -23.08
CA THR A 51 1.02 3.29 -23.83
C THR A 51 2.17 2.60 -23.10
N ARG A 52 2.78 3.28 -22.12
CA ARG A 52 3.89 2.73 -21.32
C ARG A 52 3.36 1.76 -20.26
N PRO A 53 4.15 0.74 -19.88
CA PRO A 53 3.78 -0.15 -18.78
C PRO A 53 3.64 0.61 -17.45
N LEU A 54 2.55 0.33 -16.72
CA LEU A 54 2.23 0.95 -15.43
C LEU A 54 2.03 -0.12 -14.35
N SER A 55 2.38 0.23 -13.12
CA SER A 55 1.87 -0.39 -11.89
C SER A 55 1.33 0.69 -10.97
N ILE A 56 0.22 0.43 -10.29
CA ILE A 56 -0.49 1.42 -9.48
C ILE A 56 -0.75 0.83 -8.10
N LEU A 57 -0.40 1.56 -7.05
CA LEU A 57 -0.83 1.28 -5.68
C LEU A 57 -1.69 2.43 -5.17
N PHE A 58 -2.92 2.14 -4.81
CA PHE A 58 -3.78 3.07 -4.11
C PHE A 58 -3.45 3.08 -2.62
N THR A 59 -3.14 4.26 -2.09
CA THR A 59 -2.76 4.48 -0.68
C THR A 59 -3.64 5.56 -0.03
N PRO A 60 -4.98 5.45 -0.07
CA PRO A 60 -5.83 6.45 0.59
C PRO A 60 -5.59 6.46 2.09
N TRP A 61 -5.84 7.59 2.74
CA TRP A 61 -5.76 7.66 4.20
C TRP A 61 -6.93 6.95 4.89
N GLY A 62 -8.06 6.82 4.19
CA GLY A 62 -9.22 6.06 4.62
C GLY A 62 -9.31 4.68 3.97
N GLU A 63 -10.48 4.02 4.08
CA GLU A 63 -10.74 2.74 3.43
C GLU A 63 -11.35 2.93 2.04
N GLY A 64 -10.54 2.69 1.01
CA GLY A 64 -10.96 2.88 -0.38
C GLY A 64 -12.06 1.92 -0.82
N LEU A 65 -11.97 0.63 -0.46
CA LEU A 65 -12.90 -0.38 -0.98
C LEU A 65 -14.34 -0.27 -0.45
N VAL A 66 -14.61 0.50 0.62
CA VAL A 66 -16.00 0.83 0.99
C VAL A 66 -16.64 1.80 -0.02
N ARG A 67 -15.83 2.50 -0.81
CA ARG A 67 -16.29 3.45 -1.83
C ARG A 67 -16.44 2.75 -3.17
N ARG A 68 -17.61 2.94 -3.80
CA ARG A 68 -17.93 2.31 -5.07
C ARG A 68 -16.93 2.70 -6.17
N HIS A 69 -16.57 3.99 -6.26
CA HIS A 69 -15.66 4.50 -7.27
C HIS A 69 -14.24 3.90 -7.19
N TYR A 70 -13.73 3.52 -6.00
CA TYR A 70 -12.45 2.80 -5.90
C TYR A 70 -12.56 1.37 -6.45
N ARG A 71 -13.64 0.64 -6.13
CA ARG A 71 -13.86 -0.71 -6.68
C ARG A 71 -13.98 -0.69 -8.20
N GLU A 72 -14.74 0.28 -8.74
CA GLU A 72 -14.87 0.48 -10.19
C GLU A 72 -13.53 0.84 -10.84
N ALA A 73 -12.74 1.72 -10.23
CA ALA A 73 -11.40 2.05 -10.71
C ALA A 73 -10.46 0.83 -10.71
N MET A 74 -10.47 0.02 -9.64
CA MET A 74 -9.68 -1.22 -9.58
C MET A 74 -10.06 -2.19 -10.70
N VAL A 75 -11.36 -2.38 -10.96
CA VAL A 75 -11.85 -3.22 -12.07
C VAL A 75 -11.36 -2.66 -13.41
N GLN A 76 -11.65 -1.39 -13.71
CA GLN A 76 -11.28 -0.77 -14.99
C GLN A 76 -9.77 -0.82 -15.25
N LEU A 77 -8.95 -0.47 -14.26
CA LEU A 77 -7.51 -0.50 -14.39
C LEU A 77 -6.97 -1.92 -14.58
N SER A 78 -7.53 -2.92 -13.92
CA SER A 78 -7.10 -4.32 -14.07
C SER A 78 -7.30 -4.85 -15.49
N GLN A 79 -8.22 -4.29 -16.27
CA GLN A 79 -8.48 -4.69 -17.66
C GLN A 79 -7.49 -4.08 -18.67
N LEU A 80 -6.73 -3.04 -18.28
CA LEU A 80 -5.85 -2.33 -19.20
C LEU A 80 -4.60 -3.19 -19.54
N PRO A 81 -4.29 -3.39 -20.84
CA PRO A 81 -3.17 -4.24 -21.24
C PRO A 81 -1.82 -3.70 -20.80
N GLN A 82 -1.66 -2.39 -20.67
CA GLN A 82 -0.43 -1.74 -20.18
C GLN A 82 -0.26 -1.81 -18.65
N LEU A 83 -1.29 -2.17 -17.88
CA LEU A 83 -1.16 -2.37 -16.45
C LEU A 83 -0.53 -3.72 -16.13
N ARG A 84 0.63 -3.69 -15.47
CA ARG A 84 1.28 -4.88 -14.88
C ARG A 84 0.63 -5.26 -13.56
N ARG A 85 0.31 -4.24 -12.73
CA ARG A 85 -0.29 -4.44 -11.42
C ARG A 85 -1.15 -3.25 -11.03
N VAL A 86 -2.33 -3.51 -10.49
CA VAL A 86 -3.11 -2.55 -9.70
C VAL A 86 -3.35 -3.13 -8.32
N ALA A 87 -2.93 -2.40 -7.30
CA ALA A 87 -3.05 -2.82 -5.90
C ALA A 87 -3.69 -1.73 -5.05
N ILE A 88 -4.25 -2.11 -3.91
CA ILE A 88 -4.81 -1.18 -2.92
C ILE A 88 -4.56 -1.67 -1.51
N GLN A 89 -4.26 -0.74 -0.60
CA GLN A 89 -4.29 -0.97 0.84
C GLN A 89 -5.75 -1.01 1.33
N THR A 90 -6.11 -2.06 2.09
CA THR A 90 -7.49 -2.26 2.54
C THR A 90 -7.57 -2.99 3.89
N ASN A 91 -8.59 -2.69 4.68
CA ASN A 91 -8.96 -3.46 5.86
C ASN A 91 -9.85 -4.68 5.52
N LEU A 92 -10.05 -4.94 4.22
CA LEU A 92 -10.79 -6.08 3.69
C LEU A 92 -12.24 -6.22 4.23
N CYS A 93 -12.90 -5.12 4.60
CA CYS A 93 -14.25 -5.17 5.17
C CYS A 93 -15.37 -5.34 4.15
N THR A 94 -15.08 -5.12 2.87
CA THR A 94 -16.07 -5.04 1.80
C THR A 94 -16.38 -6.41 1.18
N GLY A 95 -17.62 -6.63 0.73
CA GLY A 95 -17.99 -7.81 -0.05
C GLY A 95 -17.21 -7.90 -1.37
N MET A 96 -17.02 -9.11 -1.89
CA MET A 96 -16.04 -9.42 -2.97
C MET A 96 -16.66 -9.53 -4.37
N ARG A 97 -17.98 -9.32 -4.56
CA ARG A 97 -18.64 -9.46 -5.87
C ARG A 97 -18.02 -8.58 -6.98
N TRP A 98 -17.42 -7.44 -6.59
CA TRP A 98 -16.76 -6.56 -7.55
C TRP A 98 -15.53 -7.20 -8.23
N LEU A 99 -14.93 -8.21 -7.59
CA LEU A 99 -13.81 -8.98 -8.12
C LEU A 99 -14.21 -9.83 -9.33
N ASP A 100 -15.49 -10.20 -9.45
CA ASP A 100 -15.99 -11.04 -10.55
C ASP A 100 -15.86 -10.35 -11.91
N ALA A 101 -15.74 -9.01 -11.94
CA ALA A 101 -15.52 -8.21 -13.15
C ALA A 101 -14.04 -7.79 -13.35
N ALA A 102 -13.14 -8.14 -12.42
CA ALA A 102 -11.75 -7.74 -12.47
C ALA A 102 -10.87 -8.78 -13.19
N ASN A 103 -9.78 -8.31 -13.81
CA ASN A 103 -8.70 -9.19 -14.22
C ASN A 103 -7.80 -9.48 -13.00
N LEU A 104 -7.95 -10.67 -12.42
CA LEU A 104 -7.29 -11.06 -11.18
C LEU A 104 -5.77 -11.24 -11.35
N ASP A 105 -5.28 -11.53 -12.56
CA ASP A 105 -3.83 -11.65 -12.83
C ASP A 105 -3.09 -10.33 -12.61
N ARG A 106 -3.81 -9.21 -12.74
CA ARG A 106 -3.23 -7.86 -12.57
C ARG A 106 -3.64 -7.18 -11.28
N LEU A 107 -4.57 -7.78 -10.52
CA LEU A 107 -5.09 -7.20 -9.30
C LEU A 107 -4.39 -7.78 -8.06
N ALA A 108 -4.10 -6.92 -7.08
CA ALA A 108 -3.59 -7.38 -5.79
C ALA A 108 -4.16 -6.55 -4.63
N LEU A 109 -4.21 -7.17 -3.45
CA LEU A 109 -4.70 -6.53 -2.24
C LEU A 109 -3.64 -6.57 -1.13
N TRP A 110 -3.37 -5.44 -0.54
CA TRP A 110 -2.57 -5.31 0.68
C TRP A 110 -3.53 -5.22 1.86
N CYS A 111 -3.81 -6.38 2.50
CA CYS A 111 -4.85 -6.51 3.53
C CYS A 111 -4.29 -6.25 4.91
N THR A 112 -4.91 -5.36 5.68
CA THR A 112 -4.55 -5.10 7.08
C THR A 112 -5.63 -5.62 8.01
N TYR A 113 -5.26 -6.49 8.95
CA TYR A 113 -6.12 -6.97 10.00
C TYR A 113 -6.09 -6.02 11.20
N HIS A 114 -7.27 -5.64 11.68
CA HIS A 114 -7.47 -4.74 12.82
C HIS A 114 -8.31 -5.46 13.90
N PRO A 115 -7.68 -6.08 14.91
CA PRO A 115 -8.38 -6.92 15.89
C PRO A 115 -9.40 -6.18 16.74
N SER A 116 -9.24 -4.86 16.94
CA SER A 116 -10.21 -4.02 17.63
C SER A 116 -11.51 -3.78 16.83
N GLN A 117 -11.54 -4.10 15.53
CA GLN A 117 -12.63 -3.74 14.61
C GLN A 117 -13.32 -4.97 14.00
N VAL A 118 -12.64 -6.09 13.91
CA VAL A 118 -13.16 -7.32 13.30
C VAL A 118 -12.55 -8.55 13.98
N THR A 119 -13.30 -9.62 14.13
CA THR A 119 -12.79 -10.86 14.71
C THR A 119 -11.83 -11.56 13.72
N ARG A 120 -10.81 -12.26 14.24
CA ARG A 120 -9.88 -13.06 13.43
C ARG A 120 -10.62 -14.04 12.51
N ALA A 121 -11.62 -14.75 13.04
CA ALA A 121 -12.41 -15.69 12.25
C ALA A 121 -13.11 -15.03 11.05
N ALA A 122 -13.66 -13.82 11.22
CA ALA A 122 -14.31 -13.10 10.13
C ALA A 122 -13.29 -12.60 9.10
N PHE A 123 -12.12 -12.12 9.53
CA PHE A 123 -11.04 -11.70 8.64
C PHE A 123 -10.48 -12.90 7.85
N LEU A 124 -10.20 -14.02 8.51
CA LEU A 124 -9.69 -15.25 7.87
C LEU A 124 -10.66 -15.81 6.82
N ARG A 125 -11.98 -15.77 7.07
CA ARG A 125 -12.97 -16.16 6.04
C ARG A 125 -12.86 -15.30 4.78
N ARG A 126 -12.57 -14.01 4.93
CA ARG A 126 -12.37 -13.10 3.79
C ARG A 126 -11.05 -13.41 3.05
N CYS A 127 -9.98 -13.68 3.79
CA CYS A 127 -8.71 -14.13 3.19
C CYS A 127 -8.89 -15.46 2.44
N GLN A 128 -9.65 -16.42 3.00
CA GLN A 128 -9.97 -17.65 2.31
C GLN A 128 -10.73 -17.38 1.01
N ALA A 129 -11.73 -16.52 1.02
CA ALA A 129 -12.49 -16.18 -0.17
C ALA A 129 -11.64 -15.45 -1.26
N LEU A 130 -10.55 -14.76 -0.88
CA LEU A 130 -9.56 -14.24 -1.85
C LEU A 130 -8.73 -15.39 -2.45
N ARG A 131 -8.25 -16.32 -1.63
CA ARG A 131 -7.50 -17.49 -2.11
C ARG A 131 -8.33 -18.33 -3.05
N ASP A 132 -9.58 -18.63 -2.69
CA ASP A 132 -10.51 -19.43 -3.52
C ASP A 132 -10.74 -18.81 -4.90
N ARG A 133 -10.59 -17.48 -5.02
CA ARG A 133 -10.66 -16.73 -6.27
C ARG A 133 -9.31 -16.56 -6.97
N GLY A 134 -8.21 -17.00 -6.39
CA GLY A 134 -6.87 -16.76 -6.92
C GLY A 134 -6.40 -15.31 -6.84
N VAL A 135 -6.98 -14.49 -5.94
CA VAL A 135 -6.58 -13.09 -5.78
C VAL A 135 -5.25 -12.98 -5.04
N ARG A 136 -4.26 -12.38 -5.69
CA ARG A 136 -2.96 -12.10 -5.09
C ARG A 136 -3.12 -11.11 -3.92
N HIS A 137 -2.65 -11.48 -2.74
CA HIS A 137 -2.76 -10.62 -1.56
C HIS A 137 -1.70 -10.92 -0.51
N SER A 138 -1.42 -9.93 0.30
CA SER A 138 -0.67 -10.07 1.56
C SER A 138 -1.54 -9.71 2.75
N VAL A 139 -1.16 -10.18 3.92
CA VAL A 139 -1.84 -9.90 5.19
C VAL A 139 -0.88 -9.19 6.12
N GLY A 140 -1.34 -8.23 6.88
CA GLY A 140 -0.51 -7.55 7.86
C GLY A 140 -1.25 -7.05 9.08
N MET A 141 -0.48 -6.68 10.08
CA MET A 141 -0.96 -6.11 11.35
C MET A 141 0.00 -5.03 11.85
N VAL A 142 -0.54 -4.18 12.73
CA VAL A 142 0.28 -3.31 13.59
C VAL A 142 0.69 -4.08 14.84
N ALA A 143 1.99 -4.12 15.12
CA ALA A 143 2.57 -4.88 16.23
C ALA A 143 2.49 -4.10 17.56
N ALA A 144 1.27 -3.72 17.99
CA ALA A 144 1.06 -3.19 19.33
C ALA A 144 1.21 -4.29 20.41
N HIS A 145 1.65 -3.95 21.61
CA HIS A 145 1.80 -4.91 22.71
C HIS A 145 0.52 -5.71 22.97
N ALA A 146 -0.63 -5.03 22.94
CA ALA A 146 -1.94 -5.67 23.11
C ALA A 146 -2.28 -6.70 22.02
N HIS A 147 -1.54 -6.74 20.92
CA HIS A 147 -1.80 -7.60 19.78
C HIS A 147 -0.80 -8.75 19.61
N MET A 148 0.19 -8.92 20.50
CA MET A 148 1.27 -9.89 20.33
C MET A 148 0.77 -11.32 20.13
N ASP A 149 -0.11 -11.80 21.00
CA ASP A 149 -0.69 -13.14 20.90
C ASP A 149 -1.63 -13.28 19.68
N GLU A 150 -2.31 -12.19 19.31
CA GLU A 150 -3.19 -12.17 18.14
C GLU A 150 -2.40 -12.22 16.82
N ILE A 151 -1.21 -11.61 16.77
CA ILE A 151 -0.30 -11.70 15.62
C ILE A 151 0.14 -13.15 15.38
N GLU A 152 0.56 -13.85 16.45
CA GLU A 152 0.98 -15.25 16.36
C GLU A 152 -0.19 -16.17 15.99
N ALA A 153 -1.35 -15.96 16.61
CA ALA A 153 -2.56 -16.71 16.31
C ALA A 153 -3.05 -16.48 14.87
N LEU A 154 -2.92 -15.25 14.35
CA LEU A 154 -3.22 -14.96 12.94
C LEU A 154 -2.22 -15.69 12.02
N ARG A 155 -0.90 -15.61 12.30
CA ARG A 155 0.12 -16.31 11.50
C ARG A 155 -0.12 -17.81 11.46
N ALA A 156 -0.39 -18.43 12.62
CA ALA A 156 -0.66 -19.86 12.73
C ALA A 156 -1.92 -20.31 11.97
N ALA A 157 -2.90 -19.42 11.81
CA ALA A 157 -4.16 -19.71 11.10
C ALA A 157 -4.10 -19.40 9.59
N LEU A 158 -3.09 -18.69 9.11
CA LEU A 158 -2.87 -18.41 7.69
C LEU A 158 -2.00 -19.54 7.08
N PRO A 159 -2.23 -19.95 5.83
CA PRO A 159 -1.29 -20.82 5.10
C PRO A 159 0.09 -20.14 4.99
N ASP A 160 1.15 -20.96 4.92
CA ASP A 160 2.54 -20.46 4.75
C ASP A 160 2.72 -19.70 3.43
N THR A 161 1.93 -20.04 2.41
CA THR A 161 1.91 -19.33 1.12
C THR A 161 1.27 -17.94 1.19
N THR A 162 0.61 -17.57 2.29
CA THR A 162 0.08 -16.21 2.47
C THR A 162 1.14 -15.34 3.15
N PRO A 163 1.75 -14.36 2.44
CA PRO A 163 2.75 -13.49 3.05
C PRO A 163 2.14 -12.67 4.19
N MET A 164 2.83 -12.62 5.32
CA MET A 164 2.43 -11.79 6.44
C MET A 164 3.52 -10.78 6.78
N TRP A 165 3.14 -9.51 6.88
CA TRP A 165 4.01 -8.40 7.23
C TRP A 165 3.52 -7.70 8.49
N LEU A 166 4.45 -7.05 9.20
CA LEU A 166 4.16 -6.34 10.44
C LEU A 166 4.64 -4.89 10.36
N ASN A 167 3.77 -3.96 10.71
CA ASN A 167 4.20 -2.59 10.99
C ASN A 167 4.47 -2.42 12.48
N ALA A 168 5.61 -1.84 12.82
CA ALA A 168 5.88 -1.44 14.19
C ALA A 168 4.81 -0.43 14.65
N PHE A 169 4.44 -0.50 15.91
CA PHE A 169 3.48 0.43 16.52
C PHE A 169 4.02 1.86 16.46
N ASP A 170 3.19 2.82 16.06
CA ASP A 170 3.53 4.23 15.98
C ASP A 170 2.38 5.08 16.54
N PRO A 171 2.62 6.02 17.48
CA PRO A 171 3.93 6.34 18.08
C PRO A 171 4.36 5.32 19.14
N ARG A 172 5.63 4.95 19.14
CA ARG A 172 6.23 4.10 20.17
C ARG A 172 7.34 4.84 20.90
N PRO A 173 7.44 4.69 22.24
CA PRO A 173 8.62 5.17 22.96
C PRO A 173 9.87 4.35 22.56
N PRO A 174 11.08 4.86 22.84
CA PRO A 174 12.28 4.02 22.83
C PRO A 174 12.04 2.77 23.67
N ASP A 175 12.64 1.65 23.28
CA ASP A 175 12.55 0.36 23.99
C ASP A 175 11.12 -0.21 24.13
N TYR A 176 10.21 0.18 23.24
CA TYR A 176 8.86 -0.35 23.24
C TYR A 176 8.84 -1.88 23.10
N TYR A 177 9.70 -2.47 22.28
CA TYR A 177 9.81 -3.92 22.15
C TYR A 177 11.02 -4.45 22.91
N THR A 178 10.83 -5.57 23.65
CA THR A 178 11.97 -6.33 24.19
C THR A 178 12.71 -7.07 23.06
N PRO A 179 13.98 -7.46 23.24
CA PRO A 179 14.70 -8.27 22.26
C PRO A 179 13.97 -9.56 21.88
N GLU A 180 13.32 -10.23 22.83
CA GLU A 180 12.54 -11.44 22.61
C GLU A 180 11.31 -11.16 21.73
N GLN A 181 10.62 -10.04 21.96
CA GLN A 181 9.49 -9.62 21.12
C GLN A 181 9.95 -9.32 19.70
N VAL A 182 11.04 -8.62 19.52
CA VAL A 182 11.62 -8.36 18.19
C VAL A 182 11.94 -9.69 17.49
N GLN A 183 12.56 -10.65 18.20
CA GLN A 183 12.85 -11.96 17.63
C GLN A 183 11.57 -12.72 17.20
N ARG A 184 10.54 -12.73 18.05
CA ARG A 184 9.24 -13.35 17.73
C ARG A 184 8.61 -12.73 16.48
N LEU A 185 8.56 -11.39 16.40
CA LEU A 185 8.00 -10.67 15.26
C LEU A 185 8.82 -10.89 13.97
N SER A 186 10.14 -10.94 14.07
CA SER A 186 11.03 -11.16 12.92
C SER A 186 10.96 -12.59 12.36
N ARG A 187 10.47 -13.58 13.12
CA ARG A 187 10.18 -14.92 12.60
C ARG A 187 8.93 -14.91 11.69
N ILE A 188 8.01 -13.98 11.93
CA ILE A 188 6.77 -13.83 11.16
C ILE A 188 7.01 -12.93 9.95
N ASP A 189 7.68 -11.80 10.14
CA ASP A 189 8.08 -10.85 9.10
C ASP A 189 9.59 -10.64 9.14
N PRO A 190 10.36 -11.27 8.23
CA PRO A 190 11.82 -11.10 8.16
C PRO A 190 12.26 -9.64 7.95
N HIS A 191 11.36 -8.78 7.45
CA HIS A 191 11.62 -7.37 7.21
C HIS A 191 11.19 -6.45 8.37
N PHE A 192 10.70 -7.00 9.48
CA PHE A 192 10.22 -6.21 10.62
C PHE A 192 11.28 -5.24 11.15
N SER A 193 12.55 -5.62 11.15
CA SER A 193 13.66 -4.77 11.59
C SER A 193 13.78 -3.45 10.81
N TYR A 194 13.48 -3.46 9.51
CA TYR A 194 13.49 -2.23 8.68
C TYR A 194 12.37 -1.26 9.06
N ASN A 195 11.23 -1.78 9.51
CA ASN A 195 10.15 -0.93 10.00
C ASN A 195 10.39 -0.44 11.43
N LEU A 196 11.06 -1.25 12.24
CA LEU A 196 11.44 -0.89 13.60
C LEU A 196 12.55 0.18 13.64
N ALA A 197 13.59 0.00 12.85
CA ALA A 197 14.74 0.88 12.77
C ALA A 197 15.19 1.06 11.30
N PRO A 198 14.48 1.90 10.53
CA PRO A 198 14.83 2.15 9.15
C PRO A 198 16.27 2.68 9.02
N PRO A 199 17.06 2.19 8.06
CA PRO A 199 18.41 2.70 7.86
C PRO A 199 18.39 4.17 7.41
N PRO A 200 19.43 4.96 7.72
CA PRO A 200 19.57 6.33 7.28
C PRO A 200 19.34 6.45 5.77
N SER A 201 18.65 7.51 5.34
CA SER A 201 18.26 7.66 3.93
C SER A 201 18.88 8.87 3.23
N PHE A 202 19.46 9.82 3.96
CA PHE A 202 20.09 10.98 3.35
C PHE A 202 21.20 10.55 2.38
N GLY A 203 21.11 11.03 1.14
CA GLY A 203 22.08 10.68 0.09
C GLY A 203 21.91 9.28 -0.51
N ALA A 204 21.09 8.41 0.08
CA ALA A 204 20.89 7.05 -0.40
C ALA A 204 20.20 7.03 -1.79
N PRO A 205 20.54 6.08 -2.67
CA PRO A 205 19.87 5.93 -3.97
C PRO A 205 18.40 5.57 -3.78
N CYS A 206 17.55 6.07 -4.67
CA CYS A 206 16.10 5.78 -4.60
C CYS A 206 15.48 5.84 -6.00
N LEU A 207 14.63 4.88 -6.31
CA LEU A 207 13.86 4.81 -7.56
C LEU A 207 12.77 5.89 -7.65
N THR A 208 12.46 6.55 -6.52
CA THR A 208 11.45 7.61 -6.49
C THR A 208 11.91 8.86 -7.23
N GLY A 209 11.05 9.38 -8.11
CA GLY A 209 11.36 10.50 -8.99
C GLY A 209 12.05 10.10 -10.31
N GLU A 210 12.24 8.80 -10.52
CA GLU A 210 12.69 8.21 -11.78
C GLU A 210 11.62 7.27 -12.34
N SER A 211 11.42 6.13 -11.71
CA SER A 211 10.47 5.08 -12.11
C SER A 211 9.33 4.86 -11.09
N VAL A 212 9.43 5.43 -9.91
CA VAL A 212 8.39 5.42 -8.87
C VAL A 212 7.99 6.86 -8.55
N LEU A 213 6.69 7.14 -8.56
CA LEU A 213 6.13 8.48 -8.36
C LEU A 213 4.95 8.44 -7.40
N SER A 214 4.81 9.48 -6.59
CA SER A 214 3.57 9.74 -5.86
C SER A 214 2.68 10.70 -6.65
N VAL A 215 1.37 10.43 -6.64
CA VAL A 215 0.38 11.23 -7.35
C VAL A 215 -0.76 11.57 -6.42
N ASP A 216 -1.04 12.85 -6.26
CA ASP A 216 -2.19 13.35 -5.51
C ASP A 216 -3.47 13.36 -6.37
N GLY A 217 -4.64 13.51 -5.74
CA GLY A 217 -5.93 13.52 -6.45
C GLY A 217 -6.05 14.58 -7.55
N ASP A 218 -5.42 15.74 -7.38
CA ASP A 218 -5.41 16.81 -8.40
C ASP A 218 -4.39 16.59 -9.53
N GLY A 219 -3.66 15.47 -9.50
CA GLY A 219 -2.64 15.12 -10.47
C GLY A 219 -1.26 15.68 -10.16
N THR A 220 -1.06 16.35 -9.02
CA THR A 220 0.28 16.78 -8.60
C THR A 220 1.18 15.56 -8.43
N VAL A 221 2.32 15.58 -9.12
CA VAL A 221 3.32 14.51 -9.07
C VAL A 221 4.48 14.92 -8.18
N ARG A 222 4.81 14.05 -7.22
CA ARG A 222 6.02 14.16 -6.40
C ARG A 222 6.88 12.93 -6.59
N ARG A 223 8.15 13.03 -6.20
CA ARG A 223 9.02 11.85 -6.22
C ARG A 223 8.54 10.76 -5.24
N CYS A 224 8.12 11.14 -4.04
CA CYS A 224 7.48 10.25 -3.06
C CYS A 224 6.58 11.05 -2.13
N HIS A 225 5.75 10.37 -1.33
CA HIS A 225 4.84 11.01 -0.35
C HIS A 225 5.56 11.78 0.78
N PHE A 226 6.87 11.57 0.95
CA PHE A 226 7.67 12.14 2.03
C PHE A 226 8.60 13.28 1.58
N VAL A 227 8.45 13.74 0.34
CA VAL A 227 9.19 14.88 -0.22
C VAL A 227 8.19 15.81 -0.90
N ASP A 228 8.00 16.97 -0.30
CA ASP A 228 6.91 17.90 -0.68
C ASP A 228 7.13 18.60 -2.03
N THR A 229 8.38 18.63 -2.53
CA THR A 229 8.68 19.32 -3.78
C THR A 229 7.99 18.64 -4.98
N PRO A 230 7.08 19.33 -5.69
CA PRO A 230 6.43 18.80 -6.88
C PRO A 230 7.44 18.61 -8.03
N LEU A 231 7.23 17.58 -8.82
CA LEU A 231 7.93 17.36 -10.09
C LEU A 231 7.14 17.90 -11.29
N GLY A 232 5.87 18.22 -11.09
CA GLY A 232 4.95 18.69 -12.12
C GLY A 232 3.55 18.11 -11.92
N ASN A 233 2.76 18.06 -12.98
CA ASN A 233 1.41 17.53 -12.95
C ASN A 233 1.25 16.39 -13.98
N LEU A 234 0.43 15.40 -13.61
CA LEU A 234 0.19 14.22 -14.41
C LEU A 234 -0.57 14.55 -15.70
N TYR A 235 -1.51 15.49 -15.63
CA TYR A 235 -2.48 15.77 -16.67
C TYR A 235 -1.99 16.72 -17.76
N ASP A 236 -1.01 17.57 -17.46
CA ASP A 236 -0.32 18.42 -18.44
C ASP A 236 1.00 17.81 -18.93
N GLY A 237 1.41 16.68 -18.33
CA GLY A 237 2.63 15.96 -18.71
C GLY A 237 3.92 16.61 -18.24
N SER A 238 3.88 17.72 -17.51
CA SER A 238 5.08 18.48 -17.08
C SER A 238 6.03 17.66 -16.20
N PHE A 239 5.52 16.66 -15.48
CA PHE A 239 6.34 15.74 -14.68
C PHE A 239 7.35 14.93 -15.53
N ALA A 240 7.05 14.66 -16.80
CA ALA A 240 7.79 13.69 -17.62
C ALA A 240 9.25 14.13 -17.87
N THR A 241 9.50 15.44 -17.99
CA THR A 241 10.83 16.02 -18.17
C THR A 241 11.67 16.02 -16.89
N GLN A 242 11.03 15.75 -15.75
CA GLN A 242 11.66 15.72 -14.43
C GLN A 242 12.09 14.33 -13.99
N LEU A 243 11.78 13.29 -14.77
CA LEU A 243 12.15 11.91 -14.44
C LEU A 243 13.65 11.70 -14.55
N ARG A 244 14.32 11.41 -13.44
CA ARG A 244 15.76 11.15 -13.37
C ARG A 244 16.12 10.47 -12.06
N THR A 245 17.24 9.81 -12.02
CA THR A 245 17.86 9.27 -10.79
C THR A 245 18.09 10.39 -9.77
N ARG A 246 17.79 10.12 -8.51
CA ARG A 246 17.94 11.05 -7.38
C ARG A 246 18.34 10.31 -6.11
N SER A 247 19.17 10.96 -5.30
CA SER A 247 19.39 10.55 -3.93
C SER A 247 18.27 11.05 -3.00
N CYS A 248 18.05 10.38 -1.88
CA CYS A 248 17.05 10.78 -0.88
C CYS A 248 17.47 12.06 -0.15
N PRO A 249 16.60 13.09 -0.04
CA PRO A 249 16.92 14.32 0.70
C PRO A 249 16.62 14.21 2.20
N ASN A 250 15.87 13.19 2.64
CA ASN A 250 15.44 13.04 4.02
C ASN A 250 16.46 12.26 4.83
N ALA A 251 16.68 12.64 6.08
CA ALA A 251 17.57 11.93 6.99
C ALA A 251 17.10 10.48 7.24
N ARG A 252 15.78 10.27 7.30
CA ARG A 252 15.14 8.97 7.55
C ARG A 252 13.98 8.73 6.58
N CYS A 253 13.70 7.46 6.32
CA CYS A 253 12.57 7.01 5.52
C CYS A 253 11.82 5.93 6.32
N ASP A 254 10.82 6.35 7.09
CA ASP A 254 10.20 5.55 8.15
C ASP A 254 9.01 4.71 7.68
N CYS A 255 8.65 4.75 6.39
CA CYS A 255 7.50 4.01 5.88
C CYS A 255 7.89 3.07 4.74
N PHE A 256 7.29 1.87 4.73
CA PHE A 256 7.52 0.85 3.69
C PHE A 256 7.37 1.40 2.27
N ILE A 257 6.30 2.14 1.98
CA ILE A 257 6.06 2.72 0.64
C ILE A 257 7.11 3.76 0.22
N GLY A 258 8.03 4.11 1.11
CA GLY A 258 9.22 4.92 0.82
C GLY A 258 10.45 4.04 0.68
N TYR A 259 10.89 3.38 1.77
CA TYR A 259 12.16 2.65 1.79
C TYR A 259 12.18 1.40 0.90
N ALA A 260 11.03 0.79 0.58
CA ALA A 260 10.96 -0.35 -0.32
C ALA A 260 11.43 -0.02 -1.76
N HIS A 261 11.54 1.25 -2.10
CA HIS A 261 12.05 1.72 -3.40
C HIS A 261 13.54 2.10 -3.38
N ARG A 262 14.26 1.77 -2.34
CA ARG A 262 15.71 1.93 -2.24
C ARG A 262 16.40 0.70 -2.83
N PRO A 263 17.21 0.84 -3.89
CA PRO A 263 17.89 -0.31 -4.52
C PRO A 263 19.05 -0.89 -3.69
N ASP A 264 19.50 -0.17 -2.66
CA ASP A 264 20.49 -0.64 -1.68
C ASP A 264 19.90 -1.50 -0.56
N LEU A 265 18.56 -1.70 -0.55
CA LEU A 265 17.84 -2.58 0.38
C LEU A 265 17.27 -3.80 -0.36
N PRO A 266 16.97 -4.91 0.32
CA PRO A 266 16.64 -6.18 -0.33
C PRO A 266 15.28 -6.22 -1.00
N PHE A 267 14.38 -5.27 -0.77
CA PHE A 267 12.97 -5.33 -1.14
C PHE A 267 12.70 -5.56 -2.63
N GLN A 268 13.52 -4.97 -3.52
CA GLN A 268 13.34 -5.17 -4.97
C GLN A 268 13.66 -6.61 -5.38
N ALA A 269 14.64 -7.25 -4.75
CA ALA A 269 14.98 -8.65 -4.97
C ALA A 269 13.96 -9.58 -4.33
N ASP A 270 13.60 -9.37 -3.07
CA ASP A 270 12.74 -10.26 -2.31
C ASP A 270 11.29 -10.26 -2.82
N TYR A 271 10.81 -9.12 -3.28
CA TYR A 271 9.45 -9.01 -3.82
C TYR A 271 9.37 -9.11 -5.35
N ALA A 272 10.46 -8.97 -6.09
CA ALA A 272 10.57 -9.16 -7.56
C ALA A 272 9.35 -8.70 -8.38
N GLY A 273 8.89 -7.47 -8.18
CA GLY A 273 7.71 -6.90 -8.85
C GLY A 273 6.41 -6.97 -8.03
N GLY A 274 6.41 -7.66 -6.89
CA GLY A 274 5.33 -7.66 -5.89
C GLY A 274 5.52 -6.65 -4.76
N VAL A 275 6.43 -5.69 -4.91
CA VAL A 275 6.76 -4.71 -3.88
C VAL A 275 5.57 -3.83 -3.48
N LEU A 276 4.69 -3.52 -4.42
CA LEU A 276 3.52 -2.67 -4.15
C LEU A 276 2.50 -3.35 -3.24
N GLU A 277 2.30 -4.64 -3.37
CA GLU A 277 1.36 -5.43 -2.57
C GLU A 277 2.02 -6.25 -1.47
N ARG A 278 3.34 -6.13 -1.28
CA ARG A 278 4.14 -6.89 -0.31
C ARG A 278 3.99 -8.40 -0.45
N VAL A 279 3.99 -8.89 -1.68
CA VAL A 279 3.96 -10.33 -1.96
C VAL A 279 5.31 -10.74 -2.52
N PRO A 280 6.08 -11.61 -1.83
CA PRO A 280 7.37 -12.10 -2.30
C PRO A 280 7.30 -12.80 -3.65
N ALA A 281 8.45 -12.89 -4.33
CA ALA A 281 8.58 -13.58 -5.61
C ALA A 281 8.26 -15.06 -5.54
N THR A 282 8.50 -15.67 -4.37
CA THR A 282 8.34 -17.10 -4.10
C THR A 282 7.00 -17.47 -3.47
N ALA A 283 6.08 -16.53 -3.32
CA ALA A 283 4.77 -16.75 -2.71
C ALA A 283 3.69 -17.14 -3.73
#